data_a1518406a902924005fa900b703b7325
#
_entry.id   a1518406a902924005fa900b703b7325
#
_cell.length_a   1.000
_cell.length_b   1.000
_cell.length_c   1.000
_cell.angle_alpha   90.00
_cell.angle_beta   90.00
_cell.angle_gamma   90.00
#
_symmetry.space_group_name_H-M   'P 1'
#
loop_
_entity.id
_entity.type
_entity.pdbx_description
1 polymer ?
#
loop_
_entity_poly.entity_id
_entity_poly.type
_entity_poly.pdbx_seq_one_letter_code
_entity_poly.pdbx_strand_id
1 'polypeptide(L)'
;MVKFASYLMLAMLGTISLLSLSVCATDISALNPIEELTISSELVDAPVIYNVTLPASYQTKTDKRYVLLFDIHPRSQPMHAGMHDWMSHNGAWPWLETIIVTPKNYNEAFAAIYAEYVEGKSTKLLEYFAQDLLPNIAKNYRLNGFKIYSGFTGNAAVGLGLLLDQPDLFNAYILASPTLNNHPLKLHEKVATQFSKLPNKPRYVALSMSDSSYDKSHLAAFEQVTAQMTLLAPEHTQVSVQRFDGNYYMTQPVLATSYAIEEIFNDVHQALTPDSAIAKQGADAILAHYQFLSAEKYGFEVSALNSLKALAKSKLENEPETAIAILQKATQQYPESAFAHEALAAGYFQLKDYKKAVAEQKLAVEHAKDLVPYWQRTYQEKLSKYQQTLNNHAAE
;
A
#
# COMPACT_ATOMS: atom_id res chain seq x y z
N MET A 1 -33.34 35.16 -68.27
CA MET A 1 -33.68 36.29 -67.39
C MET A 1 -33.94 35.77 -66.04
N VAL A 2 -32.91 35.85 -65.19
CA VAL A 2 -32.89 35.25 -63.83
C VAL A 2 -32.94 36.41 -62.89
N LYS A 3 -33.89 36.43 -61.95
CA LYS A 3 -34.00 37.41 -60.88
C LYS A 3 -33.25 36.92 -59.67
N PHE A 4 -32.27 37.67 -59.24
CA PHE A 4 -31.62 37.54 -57.96
C PHE A 4 -32.57 38.01 -56.84
N ALA A 5 -32.77 37.16 -55.84
CA ALA A 5 -33.39 37.55 -54.57
C ALA A 5 -32.32 37.49 -53.49
N SER A 6 -31.99 38.67 -52.96
CA SER A 6 -31.04 38.81 -51.80
C SER A 6 -31.76 38.47 -50.53
N TYR A 7 -31.25 37.50 -49.76
CA TYR A 7 -31.61 37.28 -48.37
C TYR A 7 -30.57 37.90 -47.46
N LEU A 8 -30.99 38.89 -46.73
CA LEU A 8 -30.27 39.52 -45.64
C LEU A 8 -30.35 38.58 -44.43
N MET A 9 -29.27 37.94 -44.06
CA MET A 9 -29.19 37.14 -42.83
C MET A 9 -28.57 37.97 -41.73
N LEU A 10 -29.39 38.32 -40.75
CA LEU A 10 -29.00 39.03 -39.54
C LEU A 10 -28.11 38.12 -38.69
N ALA A 11 -26.84 38.43 -38.53
CA ALA A 11 -25.94 37.73 -37.65
C ALA A 11 -26.18 38.20 -36.21
N MET A 12 -26.86 37.40 -35.41
CA MET A 12 -26.83 37.51 -33.93
C MET A 12 -25.51 36.97 -33.44
N LEU A 13 -24.60 37.85 -33.06
CA LEU A 13 -23.41 37.51 -32.25
C LEU A 13 -23.86 37.18 -30.83
N GLY A 14 -24.13 35.93 -30.60
CA GLY A 14 -24.20 35.40 -29.23
C GLY A 14 -22.79 35.31 -28.65
N THR A 15 -22.47 36.17 -27.69
CA THR A 15 -21.29 36.05 -26.87
C THR A 15 -21.43 34.84 -25.99
N ILE A 16 -20.86 33.71 -26.41
CA ILE A 16 -20.64 32.55 -25.55
C ILE A 16 -19.50 32.94 -24.57
N SER A 17 -19.87 33.34 -23.36
CA SER A 17 -18.96 33.40 -22.23
C SER A 17 -18.42 31.99 -21.97
N LEU A 18 -17.24 31.72 -22.48
CA LEU A 18 -16.42 30.61 -22.05
C LEU A 18 -16.10 30.84 -20.58
N LEU A 19 -16.94 30.33 -19.67
CA LEU A 19 -16.55 30.04 -18.32
C LEU A 19 -15.41 29.03 -18.42
N SER A 20 -14.17 29.52 -18.39
CA SER A 20 -13.00 28.71 -18.15
C SER A 20 -13.17 28.12 -16.74
N LEU A 21 -13.70 26.90 -16.70
CA LEU A 21 -13.47 26.03 -15.57
C LEU A 21 -11.95 25.88 -15.47
N SER A 22 -11.32 26.68 -14.60
CA SER A 22 -9.99 26.40 -14.11
C SER A 22 -10.11 25.07 -13.36
N VAL A 23 -10.03 23.97 -14.09
CA VAL A 23 -9.54 22.73 -13.53
C VAL A 23 -8.21 23.13 -12.95
N CYS A 24 -8.07 23.18 -11.62
CA CYS A 24 -6.79 23.12 -10.99
C CYS A 24 -6.14 21.83 -11.53
N ALA A 25 -5.40 21.98 -12.63
CA ALA A 25 -4.37 21.03 -12.96
C ALA A 25 -3.44 21.09 -11.75
N THR A 26 -3.54 20.11 -10.86
CA THR A 26 -2.46 19.81 -9.95
C THR A 26 -1.22 19.75 -10.83
N ASP A 27 -0.26 20.58 -10.49
CA ASP A 27 0.94 20.79 -11.28
C ASP A 27 1.59 19.41 -11.48
N ILE A 28 1.44 18.82 -12.67
CA ILE A 28 2.03 17.51 -13.04
C ILE A 28 3.57 17.62 -13.05
N SER A 29 4.10 18.83 -12.92
CA SER A 29 5.54 19.10 -12.87
C SER A 29 6.21 18.69 -11.55
N ALA A 30 5.46 18.35 -10.53
CA ALA A 30 6.01 17.82 -9.29
C ALA A 30 5.99 16.28 -9.30
N LEU A 31 6.71 15.67 -10.25
CA LEU A 31 7.21 14.31 -10.04
C LEU A 31 7.88 14.30 -8.66
N ASN A 32 7.59 13.28 -7.89
CA ASN A 32 8.08 13.11 -6.53
C ASN A 32 9.54 13.54 -6.40
N PRO A 33 9.90 14.42 -5.44
CA PRO A 33 11.26 14.89 -5.28
C PRO A 33 12.23 13.73 -5.15
N ILE A 34 13.35 13.80 -5.86
CA ILE A 34 14.44 12.83 -5.73
C ILE A 34 15.58 13.53 -5.01
N GLU A 35 15.98 12.97 -3.88
CA GLU A 35 17.13 13.40 -3.10
C GLU A 35 18.26 12.38 -3.23
N GLU A 36 19.48 12.79 -2.94
CA GLU A 36 20.63 11.89 -2.91
C GLU A 36 21.06 11.65 -1.47
N LEU A 37 21.21 10.37 -1.10
CA LEU A 37 21.76 9.93 0.17
C LEU A 37 23.10 9.26 -0.08
N THR A 38 24.17 9.81 0.49
CA THR A 38 25.51 9.22 0.44
C THR A 38 25.76 8.43 1.73
N ILE A 39 26.13 7.17 1.60
CA ILE A 39 26.45 6.28 2.73
C ILE A 39 27.91 5.87 2.62
N SER A 40 28.69 6.24 3.66
CA SER A 40 30.05 5.74 3.89
C SER A 40 29.98 4.59 4.88
N SER A 41 30.74 3.53 4.64
CA SER A 41 30.81 2.33 5.48
C SER A 41 32.22 1.76 5.45
N GLU A 42 32.65 1.16 6.52
CA GLU A 42 33.92 0.41 6.57
C GLU A 42 33.84 -0.93 5.84
N LEU A 43 32.62 -1.36 5.47
CA LEU A 43 32.37 -2.62 4.74
C LEU A 43 32.55 -2.48 3.23
N VAL A 44 32.64 -1.24 2.72
CA VAL A 44 32.81 -0.92 1.29
C VAL A 44 33.93 0.07 1.10
N ASP A 45 34.74 -0.12 0.07
CA ASP A 45 35.96 0.69 -0.18
C ASP A 45 35.67 2.13 -0.65
N ALA A 46 34.42 2.44 -1.01
CA ALA A 46 34.00 3.78 -1.43
C ALA A 46 32.56 4.07 -1.04
N PRO A 47 32.19 5.35 -0.81
CA PRO A 47 30.82 5.72 -0.51
C PRO A 47 29.84 5.29 -1.61
N VAL A 48 28.66 4.82 -1.21
CA VAL A 48 27.56 4.45 -2.12
C VAL A 48 26.52 5.57 -2.10
N ILE A 49 26.13 6.05 -3.28
CA ILE A 49 25.12 7.09 -3.44
C ILE A 49 23.79 6.44 -3.83
N TYR A 50 22.74 6.81 -3.14
CA TYR A 50 21.38 6.35 -3.38
C TYR A 50 20.49 7.50 -3.85
N ASN A 51 19.61 7.24 -4.81
CA ASN A 51 18.44 8.06 -5.09
C ASN A 51 17.35 7.72 -4.10
N VAL A 52 16.76 8.75 -3.48
CA VAL A 52 15.65 8.64 -2.56
C VAL A 52 14.49 9.40 -3.15
N THR A 53 13.47 8.69 -3.65
CA THR A 53 12.23 9.28 -4.16
C THR A 53 11.26 9.44 -3.01
N LEU A 54 10.84 10.68 -2.75
CA LEU A 54 9.92 11.01 -1.66
C LEU A 54 8.47 11.04 -2.17
N PRO A 55 7.48 10.56 -1.39
CA PRO A 55 6.08 10.67 -1.76
C PRO A 55 5.58 12.11 -1.72
N ALA A 56 4.53 12.42 -2.48
CA ALA A 56 4.01 13.77 -2.68
C ALA A 56 3.69 14.52 -1.37
N SER A 57 3.20 13.82 -0.35
CA SER A 57 2.86 14.44 0.95
C SER A 57 4.06 14.65 1.88
N TYR A 58 5.27 14.20 1.51
CA TYR A 58 6.41 14.19 2.43
C TYR A 58 6.76 15.57 2.99
N GLN A 59 6.69 16.62 2.16
CA GLN A 59 7.00 17.99 2.60
C GLN A 59 5.84 18.67 3.34
N THR A 60 4.60 18.26 3.07
CA THR A 60 3.41 18.92 3.61
C THR A 60 2.87 18.26 4.87
N LYS A 61 3.07 16.95 5.05
CA LYS A 61 2.62 16.17 6.22
C LYS A 61 3.81 15.78 7.09
N THR A 62 4.25 16.71 7.93
CA THR A 62 5.49 16.58 8.72
C THR A 62 5.47 15.46 9.76
N ASP A 63 4.30 15.10 10.27
CA ASP A 63 4.13 14.05 11.28
C ASP A 63 3.93 12.65 10.68
N LYS A 64 3.66 12.58 9.36
CA LYS A 64 3.45 11.31 8.67
C LYS A 64 4.76 10.54 8.54
N ARG A 65 4.66 9.22 8.76
CA ARG A 65 5.73 8.25 8.53
C ARG A 65 5.35 7.35 7.35
N TYR A 66 6.37 6.85 6.66
CA TYR A 66 6.20 6.23 5.34
C TYR A 66 6.78 4.82 5.31
N VAL A 67 6.24 3.99 4.44
CA VAL A 67 6.82 2.70 4.06
C VAL A 67 8.15 2.93 3.35
N LEU A 68 9.09 2.00 3.46
CA LEU A 68 10.31 1.97 2.66
C LEU A 68 10.19 0.87 1.60
N LEU A 69 10.48 1.21 0.33
CA LEU A 69 10.80 0.23 -0.70
C LEU A 69 12.25 0.41 -1.12
N PHE A 70 13.02 -0.68 -1.08
CA PHE A 70 14.40 -0.73 -1.53
C PHE A 70 14.55 -1.71 -2.71
N ASP A 71 15.25 -1.28 -3.76
CA ASP A 71 15.65 -2.12 -4.87
C ASP A 71 17.13 -1.90 -5.19
N ILE A 72 17.86 -2.99 -5.40
CA ILE A 72 19.32 -2.93 -5.66
C ILE A 72 19.63 -2.33 -7.04
N HIS A 73 18.71 -2.37 -8.00
CA HIS A 73 19.01 -2.00 -9.39
C HIS A 73 18.76 -0.50 -9.64
N PRO A 74 19.75 0.29 -10.10
CA PRO A 74 19.58 1.73 -10.29
C PRO A 74 18.49 2.11 -11.32
N ARG A 75 18.25 1.26 -12.32
CA ARG A 75 17.19 1.50 -13.33
C ARG A 75 15.77 1.21 -12.82
N SER A 76 15.61 0.62 -11.66
CA SER A 76 14.26 0.39 -11.08
C SER A 76 13.65 1.67 -10.51
N GLN A 77 14.46 2.72 -10.24
CA GLN A 77 13.97 3.97 -9.67
C GLN A 77 12.83 4.61 -10.49
N PRO A 78 12.97 4.89 -11.80
CA PRO A 78 11.88 5.52 -12.56
C PRO A 78 10.65 4.61 -12.71
N MET A 79 10.83 3.29 -12.75
CA MET A 79 9.74 2.34 -12.78
C MET A 79 8.94 2.40 -11.47
N HIS A 80 9.59 2.22 -10.34
CA HIS A 80 8.91 2.27 -9.04
C HIS A 80 8.31 3.64 -8.75
N ALA A 81 9.01 4.73 -9.08
CA ALA A 81 8.50 6.09 -8.90
C ALA A 81 7.23 6.34 -9.71
N GLY A 82 7.22 5.97 -10.99
CA GLY A 82 6.05 6.15 -11.86
C GLY A 82 4.86 5.27 -11.46
N MET A 83 5.11 4.01 -11.10
CA MET A 83 4.07 3.11 -10.58
C MET A 83 3.51 3.61 -9.24
N HIS A 84 4.37 4.03 -8.33
CA HIS A 84 3.97 4.57 -7.04
C HIS A 84 3.15 5.86 -7.20
N ASP A 85 3.59 6.80 -8.04
CA ASP A 85 2.83 8.03 -8.33
C ASP A 85 1.43 7.69 -8.83
N TRP A 86 1.30 6.79 -9.79
CA TRP A 86 0.00 6.36 -10.31
C TRP A 86 -0.86 5.61 -9.29
N MET A 87 -0.30 4.64 -8.57
CA MET A 87 -1.04 3.76 -7.67
C MET A 87 -1.30 4.37 -6.29
N SER A 88 -0.71 5.53 -5.97
CA SER A 88 -0.79 6.19 -4.67
C SER A 88 -1.55 7.52 -4.70
N HIS A 89 -1.71 8.17 -5.88
CA HIS A 89 -2.24 9.54 -5.97
C HIS A 89 -3.70 9.69 -5.50
N ASN A 90 -4.47 8.63 -5.48
CA ASN A 90 -5.88 8.66 -5.08
C ASN A 90 -6.07 8.18 -3.63
N GLY A 91 -5.45 8.89 -2.67
CA GLY A 91 -5.59 8.58 -1.24
C GLY A 91 -4.73 7.39 -0.78
N ALA A 92 -3.58 7.17 -1.41
CA ALA A 92 -2.67 6.06 -1.13
C ALA A 92 -3.30 4.67 -1.33
N TRP A 93 -4.11 4.52 -2.36
CA TRP A 93 -4.82 3.28 -2.71
C TRP A 93 -4.57 2.90 -4.18
N PRO A 94 -4.10 1.66 -4.49
CA PRO A 94 -3.78 0.55 -3.58
C PRO A 94 -2.39 0.63 -2.93
N TRP A 95 -1.50 1.54 -3.35
CA TRP A 95 -0.14 1.66 -2.84
C TRP A 95 -0.04 2.78 -1.80
N LEU A 96 0.31 2.43 -0.56
CA LEU A 96 0.54 3.42 0.48
C LEU A 96 1.72 4.31 0.12
N GLU A 97 1.67 5.59 0.50
CA GLU A 97 2.78 6.50 0.24
C GLU A 97 4.10 5.94 0.80
N THR A 98 5.05 5.75 -0.09
CA THR A 98 6.29 4.98 0.12
C THR A 98 7.51 5.80 -0.27
N ILE A 99 8.54 5.78 0.55
CA ILE A 99 9.88 6.26 0.20
C ILE A 99 10.59 5.16 -0.59
N ILE A 100 11.03 5.47 -1.81
CA ILE A 100 11.70 4.51 -2.68
C ILE A 100 13.18 4.83 -2.72
N VAL A 101 14.01 3.84 -2.40
CA VAL A 101 15.47 3.97 -2.36
C VAL A 101 16.11 2.98 -3.32
N THR A 102 16.96 3.49 -4.20
CA THR A 102 17.74 2.69 -5.14
C THR A 102 19.16 3.24 -5.25
N PRO A 103 20.18 2.45 -5.58
CA PRO A 103 21.47 3.01 -5.94
C PRO A 103 21.32 4.03 -7.07
N LYS A 104 22.07 5.15 -7.00
CA LYS A 104 22.04 6.17 -8.04
C LYS A 104 22.58 5.66 -9.37
N ASN A 105 23.64 4.87 -9.29
CA ASN A 105 24.33 4.27 -10.42
C ASN A 105 25.02 2.97 -10.01
N TYR A 106 25.69 2.33 -10.94
CA TYR A 106 26.59 1.22 -10.63
C TYR A 106 27.75 1.73 -9.76
N ASN A 107 28.02 1.03 -8.67
CA ASN A 107 29.11 1.30 -7.73
C ASN A 107 29.97 0.04 -7.57
N GLU A 108 31.25 0.13 -7.90
CA GLU A 108 32.16 -1.03 -7.89
C GLU A 108 32.35 -1.61 -6.47
N ALA A 109 32.43 -0.75 -5.45
CA ALA A 109 32.62 -1.18 -4.08
C ALA A 109 31.37 -1.95 -3.56
N PHE A 110 30.18 -1.47 -3.86
CA PHE A 110 28.95 -2.19 -3.55
C PHE A 110 28.84 -3.51 -4.34
N ALA A 111 29.20 -3.48 -5.65
CA ALA A 111 29.18 -4.66 -6.49
C ALA A 111 30.17 -5.74 -5.99
N ALA A 112 31.30 -5.36 -5.38
CA ALA A 112 32.25 -6.30 -4.81
C ALA A 112 31.63 -7.10 -3.65
N ILE A 113 31.04 -6.43 -2.65
CA ILE A 113 30.41 -7.12 -1.52
C ILE A 113 29.16 -7.92 -1.95
N TYR A 114 28.44 -7.45 -2.97
CA TYR A 114 27.33 -8.17 -3.60
C TYR A 114 27.82 -9.50 -4.22
N ALA A 115 28.89 -9.44 -5.02
CA ALA A 115 29.47 -10.62 -5.67
C ALA A 115 30.01 -11.63 -4.64
N GLU A 116 30.74 -11.14 -3.62
CA GLU A 116 31.24 -12.00 -2.52
C GLU A 116 30.10 -12.72 -1.79
N TYR A 117 28.97 -12.04 -1.54
CA TYR A 117 27.80 -12.65 -0.94
C TYR A 117 27.18 -13.72 -1.85
N VAL A 118 26.96 -13.40 -3.14
CA VAL A 118 26.39 -14.35 -4.12
C VAL A 118 27.23 -15.60 -4.22
N GLU A 119 28.55 -15.47 -4.17
CA GLU A 119 29.49 -16.59 -4.23
C GLU A 119 29.65 -17.34 -2.87
N GLY A 120 28.96 -16.89 -1.82
CA GLY A 120 29.04 -17.47 -0.48
C GLY A 120 30.40 -17.25 0.22
N LYS A 121 31.15 -16.24 -0.20
CA LYS A 121 32.49 -15.92 0.31
C LYS A 121 32.48 -14.99 1.52
N SER A 122 31.42 -14.17 1.66
CA SER A 122 31.36 -13.11 2.67
C SER A 122 29.93 -12.79 3.08
N THR A 123 29.72 -12.32 4.31
CA THR A 123 28.47 -11.80 4.84
C THR A 123 28.40 -10.27 4.84
N LYS A 124 29.41 -9.59 4.31
CA LYS A 124 29.51 -8.12 4.30
C LYS A 124 28.28 -7.42 3.72
N LEU A 125 27.62 -8.01 2.71
CA LEU A 125 26.38 -7.47 2.16
C LEU A 125 25.26 -7.43 3.20
N LEU A 126 25.11 -8.49 4.00
CA LEU A 126 24.11 -8.57 5.06
C LEU A 126 24.41 -7.53 6.16
N GLU A 127 25.69 -7.45 6.54
CA GLU A 127 26.16 -6.48 7.54
C GLU A 127 25.96 -5.04 7.07
N TYR A 128 26.28 -4.75 5.81
CA TYR A 128 26.06 -3.44 5.20
C TYR A 128 24.57 -3.04 5.21
N PHE A 129 23.67 -3.95 4.88
CA PHE A 129 22.23 -3.70 4.97
C PHE A 129 21.79 -3.42 6.42
N ALA A 130 22.24 -4.24 7.37
CA ALA A 130 21.80 -4.18 8.75
C ALA A 130 22.39 -3.02 9.54
N GLN A 131 23.66 -2.68 9.31
CA GLN A 131 24.41 -1.74 10.16
C GLN A 131 24.52 -0.34 9.52
N ASP A 132 24.54 -0.25 8.18
CA ASP A 132 24.77 1.00 7.49
C ASP A 132 23.58 1.47 6.66
N LEU A 133 23.12 0.68 5.68
CA LEU A 133 22.11 1.13 4.72
C LEU A 133 20.77 1.45 5.41
N LEU A 134 20.14 0.47 6.02
CA LEU A 134 18.81 0.63 6.62
C LEU A 134 18.80 1.62 7.81
N PRO A 135 19.80 1.61 8.72
CA PRO A 135 19.89 2.62 9.77
C PRO A 135 20.11 4.04 9.25
N ASN A 136 20.94 4.24 8.22
CA ASN A 136 21.14 5.57 7.63
C ASN A 136 19.86 6.09 6.96
N ILE A 137 19.13 5.24 6.23
CA ILE A 137 17.82 5.63 5.67
C ILE A 137 16.86 6.02 6.81
N ALA A 138 16.76 5.19 7.86
CA ALA A 138 15.86 5.45 9.00
C ALA A 138 16.22 6.71 9.80
N LYS A 139 17.52 7.07 9.86
CA LYS A 139 17.99 8.29 10.51
C LYS A 139 17.62 9.56 9.73
N ASN A 140 17.63 9.50 8.41
CA ASN A 140 17.45 10.67 7.55
C ASN A 140 15.99 10.86 7.10
N TYR A 141 15.16 9.80 7.11
CA TYR A 141 13.80 9.82 6.59
C TYR A 141 12.79 9.28 7.59
N ARG A 142 11.56 9.82 7.52
CA ARG A 142 10.44 9.42 8.41
C ARG A 142 9.83 8.09 7.98
N LEU A 143 10.39 6.99 8.46
CA LEU A 143 9.88 5.64 8.21
C LEU A 143 8.91 5.18 9.30
N ASN A 144 7.91 4.39 8.92
CA ASN A 144 6.96 3.74 9.84
C ASN A 144 7.41 2.36 10.32
N GLY A 145 8.55 1.86 9.83
CA GLY A 145 9.11 0.56 10.18
C GLY A 145 8.84 -0.54 9.16
N PHE A 146 7.81 -0.42 8.31
CA PHE A 146 7.54 -1.41 7.26
C PHE A 146 8.48 -1.23 6.06
N LYS A 147 9.22 -2.28 5.72
CA LYS A 147 10.26 -2.26 4.70
C LYS A 147 9.98 -3.34 3.64
N ILE A 148 10.01 -2.95 2.37
CA ILE A 148 9.84 -3.82 1.22
C ILE A 148 11.17 -3.92 0.47
N TYR A 149 11.59 -5.15 0.17
CA TYR A 149 12.65 -5.41 -0.80
C TYR A 149 12.02 -5.74 -2.14
N SER A 150 12.52 -5.13 -3.22
CA SER A 150 12.16 -5.47 -4.60
C SER A 150 13.41 -5.93 -5.35
N GLY A 151 13.26 -6.93 -6.20
CA GLY A 151 14.33 -7.40 -7.04
C GLY A 151 13.85 -8.15 -8.28
N PHE A 152 14.64 -8.06 -9.34
CA PHE A 152 14.41 -8.73 -10.59
C PHE A 152 15.61 -9.64 -10.95
N THR A 153 15.37 -10.86 -11.42
CA THR A 153 16.37 -11.83 -11.83
C THR A 153 17.38 -12.19 -10.73
N GLY A 154 18.67 -11.90 -10.93
CA GLY A 154 19.71 -12.12 -9.92
C GLY A 154 19.45 -11.37 -8.61
N ASN A 155 18.93 -10.12 -8.69
CA ASN A 155 18.56 -9.36 -7.50
C ASN A 155 17.36 -9.97 -6.76
N ALA A 156 16.43 -10.61 -7.47
CA ALA A 156 15.36 -11.39 -6.84
C ALA A 156 15.90 -12.64 -6.12
N ALA A 157 16.86 -13.33 -6.72
CA ALA A 157 17.56 -14.45 -6.07
C ALA A 157 18.32 -14.00 -4.82
N VAL A 158 19.02 -12.87 -4.88
CA VAL A 158 19.66 -12.25 -3.69
C VAL A 158 18.63 -11.89 -2.64
N GLY A 159 17.46 -11.32 -3.01
CA GLY A 159 16.38 -11.03 -2.07
C GLY A 159 15.90 -12.26 -1.31
N LEU A 160 15.78 -13.41 -1.97
CA LEU A 160 15.49 -14.69 -1.31
C LEU A 160 16.63 -15.09 -0.36
N GLY A 161 17.89 -14.87 -0.75
CA GLY A 161 19.04 -15.10 0.13
C GLY A 161 19.00 -14.21 1.38
N LEU A 162 18.71 -12.90 1.22
CA LEU A 162 18.55 -11.96 2.35
C LEU A 162 17.46 -12.41 3.32
N LEU A 163 16.32 -12.87 2.81
CA LEU A 163 15.24 -13.42 3.64
C LEU A 163 15.69 -14.61 4.47
N LEU A 164 16.45 -15.51 3.88
CA LEU A 164 16.89 -16.76 4.54
C LEU A 164 18.03 -16.53 5.53
N ASP A 165 18.99 -15.69 5.17
CA ASP A 165 20.19 -15.47 5.97
C ASP A 165 20.03 -14.39 7.05
N GLN A 166 19.16 -13.36 6.81
CA GLN A 166 18.88 -12.29 7.75
C GLN A 166 17.41 -11.81 7.67
N PRO A 167 16.47 -12.59 8.19
CA PRO A 167 15.04 -12.42 7.97
C PRO A 167 14.43 -11.13 8.53
N ASP A 168 15.12 -10.39 9.38
CA ASP A 168 14.62 -9.15 9.99
C ASP A 168 14.97 -7.88 9.19
N LEU A 169 15.66 -8.02 8.05
CA LEU A 169 15.99 -6.86 7.19
C LEU A 169 14.74 -6.21 6.60
N PHE A 170 13.81 -7.02 6.08
CA PHE A 170 12.60 -6.55 5.39
C PHE A 170 11.36 -7.30 5.86
N ASN A 171 10.20 -6.64 5.78
CA ASN A 171 8.90 -7.21 6.13
C ASN A 171 8.23 -7.88 4.91
N ALA A 172 8.51 -7.36 3.71
CA ALA A 172 7.96 -7.88 2.46
C ALA A 172 9.04 -7.99 1.38
N TYR A 173 8.86 -8.96 0.48
CA TYR A 173 9.77 -9.24 -0.62
C TYR A 173 8.99 -9.38 -1.93
N ILE A 174 9.39 -8.63 -2.96
CA ILE A 174 8.87 -8.72 -4.33
C ILE A 174 9.98 -9.29 -5.20
N LEU A 175 9.87 -10.55 -5.55
CA LEU A 175 10.93 -11.32 -6.19
C LEU A 175 10.47 -11.75 -7.59
N ALA A 176 10.75 -10.90 -8.60
CA ALA A 176 10.36 -11.12 -9.98
C ALA A 176 11.42 -11.96 -10.73
N SER A 177 10.99 -13.04 -11.36
CA SER A 177 11.82 -13.92 -12.21
C SER A 177 13.18 -14.29 -11.58
N PRO A 178 13.22 -14.81 -10.31
CA PRO A 178 14.47 -15.11 -9.65
C PRO A 178 15.29 -16.16 -10.39
N THR A 179 16.60 -15.93 -10.53
CA THR A 179 17.53 -16.91 -11.12
C THR A 179 17.86 -18.00 -10.11
N LEU A 180 17.12 -19.10 -10.11
CA LEU A 180 17.22 -20.15 -9.09
C LEU A 180 18.00 -21.38 -9.52
N ASN A 181 18.07 -21.66 -10.84
CA ASN A 181 18.77 -22.85 -11.34
C ASN A 181 20.28 -22.72 -11.12
N ASN A 182 20.86 -23.67 -10.39
CA ASN A 182 22.30 -23.72 -10.06
C ASN A 182 22.85 -22.40 -9.46
N HIS A 183 22.02 -21.67 -8.71
CA HIS A 183 22.44 -20.41 -8.10
C HIS A 183 23.52 -20.64 -7.03
N PRO A 184 24.64 -19.88 -7.02
CA PRO A 184 25.76 -20.09 -6.09
C PRO A 184 25.36 -20.05 -4.60
N LEU A 185 24.35 -19.25 -4.22
CA LEU A 185 23.78 -19.21 -2.87
C LEU A 185 23.06 -20.50 -2.44
N LYS A 186 22.94 -21.50 -3.30
CA LYS A 186 22.26 -22.76 -3.03
C LYS A 186 20.85 -22.59 -2.46
N LEU A 187 20.07 -21.67 -3.06
CA LEU A 187 18.78 -21.23 -2.53
C LEU A 187 17.78 -22.37 -2.33
N HIS A 188 17.76 -23.36 -3.22
CA HIS A 188 16.92 -24.55 -3.06
C HIS A 188 17.23 -25.32 -1.76
N GLU A 189 18.51 -25.55 -1.46
CA GLU A 189 18.94 -26.24 -0.23
C GLU A 189 18.63 -25.38 1.02
N LYS A 190 18.85 -24.06 0.92
CA LYS A 190 18.55 -23.12 2.02
C LYS A 190 17.05 -23.09 2.31
N VAL A 191 16.18 -23.02 1.29
CA VAL A 191 14.72 -23.06 1.50
C VAL A 191 14.33 -24.36 2.21
N ALA A 192 14.80 -25.50 1.75
CA ALA A 192 14.49 -26.80 2.35
C ALA A 192 14.90 -26.91 3.82
N THR A 193 15.97 -26.22 4.25
CA THR A 193 16.55 -26.39 5.60
C THR A 193 16.30 -25.24 6.56
N GLN A 194 16.01 -24.03 6.05
CA GLN A 194 15.95 -22.81 6.84
C GLN A 194 14.57 -22.14 6.82
N PHE A 195 13.76 -22.28 5.75
CA PHE A 195 12.55 -21.51 5.59
C PHE A 195 11.53 -21.74 6.71
N SER A 196 11.33 -23.00 7.13
CA SER A 196 10.46 -23.33 8.28
C SER A 196 10.97 -22.85 9.64
N LYS A 197 12.25 -22.44 9.70
CA LYS A 197 12.90 -21.95 10.93
C LYS A 197 12.93 -20.44 11.02
N LEU A 198 12.38 -19.73 10.04
CA LEU A 198 12.25 -18.27 10.11
C LEU A 198 11.50 -17.88 11.38
N PRO A 199 11.88 -16.76 12.02
CA PRO A 199 11.15 -16.24 13.17
C PRO A 199 9.66 -16.09 12.86
N ASN A 200 8.79 -16.48 13.81
CA ASN A 200 7.34 -16.39 13.65
C ASN A 200 6.85 -14.92 13.74
N LYS A 201 7.16 -14.15 12.70
CA LYS A 201 6.77 -12.75 12.53
C LYS A 201 6.04 -12.59 11.21
N PRO A 202 5.08 -11.67 11.12
CA PRO A 202 4.41 -11.38 9.86
C PRO A 202 5.39 -11.00 8.75
N ARG A 203 5.33 -11.74 7.64
CA ARG A 203 6.11 -11.48 6.42
C ARG A 203 5.27 -11.75 5.19
N TYR A 204 5.58 -11.05 4.13
CA TYR A 204 4.99 -11.27 2.83
C TYR A 204 6.09 -11.54 1.80
N VAL A 205 6.00 -12.64 1.08
CA VAL A 205 6.96 -13.03 0.04
C VAL A 205 6.21 -13.32 -1.25
N ALA A 206 6.29 -12.38 -2.19
CA ALA A 206 5.76 -12.56 -3.54
C ALA A 206 6.85 -13.05 -4.46
N LEU A 207 6.63 -14.18 -5.11
CA LEU A 207 7.50 -14.70 -6.15
C LEU A 207 6.72 -14.79 -7.46
N SER A 208 7.30 -14.34 -8.54
CA SER A 208 6.69 -14.46 -9.85
C SER A 208 7.67 -14.96 -10.91
N MET A 209 7.14 -15.59 -11.96
CA MET A 209 7.91 -16.04 -13.11
C MET A 209 7.01 -16.16 -14.33
N SER A 210 7.60 -16.13 -15.52
CA SER A 210 6.91 -16.38 -16.79
C SER A 210 7.47 -17.58 -17.53
N ASP A 211 6.87 -17.89 -18.68
CA ASP A 211 7.36 -18.88 -19.63
C ASP A 211 8.27 -18.26 -20.71
N SER A 212 8.74 -17.02 -20.49
CA SER A 212 9.62 -16.34 -21.43
C SER A 212 10.89 -17.14 -21.72
N SER A 213 11.51 -16.92 -22.87
CA SER A 213 12.75 -17.62 -23.25
C SER A 213 13.90 -17.39 -22.25
N TYR A 214 13.90 -16.27 -21.54
CA TYR A 214 14.90 -15.94 -20.51
C TYR A 214 14.63 -16.66 -19.19
N ASP A 215 13.35 -16.88 -18.83
CA ASP A 215 12.94 -17.53 -17.60
C ASP A 215 12.97 -19.06 -17.69
N LYS A 216 12.83 -19.59 -18.91
CA LYS A 216 12.61 -21.02 -19.16
C LYS A 216 13.65 -21.94 -18.49
N SER A 217 14.90 -21.53 -18.42
CA SER A 217 15.95 -22.28 -17.73
C SER A 217 15.82 -22.33 -16.21
N HIS A 218 15.08 -21.41 -15.62
CA HIS A 218 14.87 -21.29 -14.18
C HIS A 218 13.51 -21.83 -13.74
N LEU A 219 12.59 -22.13 -14.67
CA LEU A 219 11.20 -22.45 -14.37
C LEU A 219 11.05 -23.69 -13.47
N ALA A 220 11.74 -24.78 -13.78
CA ALA A 220 11.65 -25.99 -12.97
C ALA A 220 12.18 -25.77 -11.53
N ALA A 221 13.27 -25.03 -11.39
CA ALA A 221 13.80 -24.65 -10.06
C ALA A 221 12.84 -23.71 -9.32
N PHE A 222 12.19 -22.78 -10.02
CA PHE A 222 11.17 -21.90 -9.47
C PHE A 222 9.98 -22.69 -8.91
N GLU A 223 9.44 -23.61 -9.67
CA GLU A 223 8.31 -24.45 -9.25
C GLU A 223 8.66 -25.31 -8.03
N GLN A 224 9.86 -25.87 -7.98
CA GLN A 224 10.32 -26.64 -6.81
C GLN A 224 10.48 -25.76 -5.57
N VAL A 225 11.17 -24.63 -5.70
CA VAL A 225 11.43 -23.71 -4.58
C VAL A 225 10.12 -23.14 -4.04
N THR A 226 9.22 -22.69 -4.92
CA THR A 226 7.94 -22.10 -4.49
C THR A 226 7.00 -23.11 -3.85
N ALA A 227 6.96 -24.35 -4.36
CA ALA A 227 6.21 -25.44 -3.74
C ALA A 227 6.73 -25.75 -2.32
N GLN A 228 8.06 -25.78 -2.14
CA GLN A 228 8.66 -25.97 -0.82
C GLN A 228 8.36 -24.79 0.10
N MET A 229 8.49 -23.54 -0.36
CA MET A 229 8.17 -22.37 0.44
C MET A 229 6.70 -22.36 0.90
N THR A 230 5.78 -22.70 0.01
CA THR A 230 4.35 -22.81 0.34
C THR A 230 4.09 -23.88 1.41
N LEU A 231 4.76 -25.04 1.30
CA LEU A 231 4.62 -26.15 2.26
C LEU A 231 5.25 -25.83 3.62
N LEU A 232 6.39 -25.13 3.63
CA LEU A 232 7.23 -24.91 4.82
C LEU A 232 7.00 -23.54 5.47
N ALA A 233 6.06 -22.74 4.96
CA ALA A 233 5.82 -21.38 5.45
C ALA A 233 5.43 -21.38 6.93
N PRO A 234 6.12 -20.61 7.81
CA PRO A 234 5.67 -20.35 9.16
C PRO A 234 4.27 -19.69 9.15
N GLU A 235 3.52 -19.86 10.26
CA GLU A 235 2.13 -19.41 10.39
C GLU A 235 1.87 -17.96 9.93
N HIS A 236 2.79 -17.06 10.25
CA HIS A 236 2.64 -15.63 9.89
C HIS A 236 3.43 -15.20 8.64
N THR A 237 3.99 -16.16 7.90
CA THR A 237 4.67 -15.90 6.63
C THR A 237 3.74 -16.21 5.46
N GLN A 238 3.26 -15.17 4.80
CA GLN A 238 2.44 -15.32 3.59
C GLN A 238 3.34 -15.47 2.37
N VAL A 239 3.21 -16.57 1.66
CA VAL A 239 3.89 -16.83 0.39
C VAL A 239 2.88 -16.73 -0.74
N SER A 240 3.12 -15.83 -1.70
CA SER A 240 2.30 -15.67 -2.90
C SER A 240 3.13 -16.01 -4.12
N VAL A 241 2.59 -16.87 -4.97
CA VAL A 241 3.27 -17.34 -6.18
C VAL A 241 2.41 -17.02 -7.39
N GLN A 242 2.96 -16.23 -8.32
CA GLN A 242 2.22 -15.79 -9.51
C GLN A 242 2.97 -16.18 -10.80
N ARG A 243 2.21 -16.71 -11.77
CA ARG A 243 2.68 -16.95 -13.14
C ARG A 243 2.16 -15.84 -14.05
N PHE A 244 3.08 -15.25 -14.83
CA PHE A 244 2.77 -14.23 -15.84
C PHE A 244 3.12 -14.76 -17.24
N ASP A 245 2.65 -15.97 -17.56
CA ASP A 245 2.91 -16.64 -18.83
C ASP A 245 2.36 -15.84 -20.03
N GLY A 246 3.04 -15.89 -21.15
CA GLY A 246 2.71 -15.13 -22.34
C GLY A 246 3.16 -13.67 -22.32
N ASN A 247 3.70 -13.19 -21.21
CA ASN A 247 4.22 -11.83 -21.11
C ASN A 247 5.72 -11.76 -21.41
N TYR A 248 6.16 -10.59 -21.91
CA TYR A 248 7.57 -10.36 -22.17
C TYR A 248 8.37 -10.30 -20.87
N TYR A 249 9.62 -10.79 -20.93
CA TYR A 249 10.54 -10.79 -19.81
C TYR A 249 10.67 -9.42 -19.11
N MET A 250 10.86 -8.34 -19.87
CA MET A 250 11.02 -7.00 -19.32
C MET A 250 9.75 -6.39 -18.70
N THR A 251 8.59 -7.02 -18.86
CA THR A 251 7.36 -6.60 -18.18
C THR A 251 7.20 -7.23 -16.80
N GLN A 252 7.97 -8.30 -16.51
CA GLN A 252 7.85 -9.05 -15.27
C GLN A 252 7.99 -8.18 -14.00
N PRO A 253 8.99 -7.27 -13.86
CA PRO A 253 9.10 -6.45 -12.66
C PRO A 253 7.90 -5.50 -12.46
N VAL A 254 7.28 -5.01 -13.54
CA VAL A 254 6.08 -4.16 -13.47
C VAL A 254 4.88 -4.97 -12.97
N LEU A 255 4.63 -6.13 -13.58
CA LEU A 255 3.53 -7.03 -13.22
C LEU A 255 3.68 -7.55 -11.78
N ALA A 256 4.89 -7.99 -11.43
CA ALA A 256 5.20 -8.47 -10.09
C ALA A 256 4.99 -7.39 -9.02
N THR A 257 5.46 -6.16 -9.28
CA THR A 257 5.31 -5.05 -8.34
C THR A 257 3.83 -4.69 -8.17
N SER A 258 3.07 -4.53 -9.26
CA SER A 258 1.63 -4.21 -9.18
C SER A 258 0.88 -5.27 -8.37
N TYR A 259 1.04 -6.53 -8.72
CA TYR A 259 0.39 -7.64 -8.03
C TYR A 259 0.77 -7.70 -6.53
N ALA A 260 2.06 -7.64 -6.23
CA ALA A 260 2.54 -7.76 -4.86
C ALA A 260 2.09 -6.58 -3.97
N ILE A 261 2.07 -5.36 -4.50
CA ILE A 261 1.63 -4.18 -3.75
C ILE A 261 0.15 -4.29 -3.36
N GLU A 262 -0.72 -4.74 -4.26
CA GLU A 262 -2.13 -4.96 -3.96
C GLU A 262 -2.30 -5.99 -2.83
N GLU A 263 -1.57 -7.09 -2.88
CA GLU A 263 -1.61 -8.15 -1.88
C GLU A 263 -0.99 -7.73 -0.54
N ILE A 264 0.16 -7.03 -0.56
CA ILE A 264 0.84 -6.55 0.66
C ILE A 264 -0.07 -5.65 1.48
N PHE A 265 -0.80 -4.73 0.83
CA PHE A 265 -1.64 -3.74 1.50
C PHE A 265 -3.13 -4.08 1.49
N ASN A 266 -3.50 -5.31 1.10
CA ASN A 266 -4.89 -5.74 1.04
C ASN A 266 -5.62 -5.54 2.38
N ASP A 267 -5.01 -5.90 3.49
CA ASP A 267 -5.60 -5.74 4.83
C ASP A 267 -5.85 -4.26 5.21
N VAL A 268 -5.11 -3.33 4.61
CA VAL A 268 -5.28 -1.89 4.86
C VAL A 268 -6.50 -1.36 4.09
N HIS A 269 -6.74 -1.89 2.90
CA HIS A 269 -7.73 -1.35 1.97
C HIS A 269 -9.04 -2.14 1.94
N GLN A 270 -9.01 -3.44 2.23
CA GLN A 270 -10.17 -4.30 2.18
C GLN A 270 -10.75 -4.54 3.57
N ALA A 271 -12.03 -4.23 3.74
CA ALA A 271 -12.73 -4.57 4.96
C ALA A 271 -12.93 -6.09 5.05
N LEU A 272 -12.84 -6.65 6.26
CA LEU A 272 -13.31 -8.00 6.52
C LEU A 272 -14.78 -8.11 6.14
N THR A 273 -15.13 -9.12 5.36
CA THR A 273 -16.53 -9.40 5.05
C THR A 273 -17.27 -9.89 6.29
N PRO A 274 -18.56 -9.58 6.46
CA PRO A 274 -19.34 -9.99 7.65
C PRO A 274 -19.37 -11.50 7.88
N ASP A 275 -19.18 -12.31 6.84
CA ASP A 275 -19.15 -13.76 6.88
C ASP A 275 -17.77 -14.35 7.13
N SER A 276 -16.71 -13.54 7.19
CA SER A 276 -15.36 -13.99 7.52
C SER A 276 -15.30 -14.61 8.92
N ALA A 277 -14.33 -15.52 9.12
CA ALA A 277 -14.16 -16.22 10.40
C ALA A 277 -13.94 -15.26 11.58
N ILE A 278 -13.27 -14.13 11.36
CA ILE A 278 -13.00 -13.11 12.37
C ILE A 278 -14.28 -12.30 12.65
N ALA A 279 -14.94 -11.79 11.60
CA ALA A 279 -16.14 -10.96 11.78
C ALA A 279 -17.31 -11.72 12.45
N LYS A 280 -17.45 -13.03 12.20
CA LYS A 280 -18.41 -13.88 12.89
C LYS A 280 -18.21 -13.97 14.40
N GLN A 281 -17.02 -13.71 14.91
CA GLN A 281 -16.74 -13.65 16.34
C GLN A 281 -17.11 -12.30 16.97
N GLY A 282 -17.46 -11.30 16.17
CA GLY A 282 -17.96 -10.00 16.62
C GLY A 282 -16.92 -8.86 16.58
N ALA A 283 -17.35 -7.70 17.10
CA ALA A 283 -16.57 -6.47 17.01
C ALA A 283 -15.22 -6.54 17.74
N ASP A 284 -15.14 -7.22 18.87
CA ASP A 284 -13.90 -7.35 19.64
C ASP A 284 -12.85 -8.16 18.89
N ALA A 285 -13.25 -9.21 18.22
CA ALA A 285 -12.36 -10.01 17.38
C ALA A 285 -11.83 -9.20 16.17
N ILE A 286 -12.68 -8.36 15.57
CA ILE A 286 -12.26 -7.43 14.52
C ILE A 286 -11.22 -6.44 15.08
N LEU A 287 -11.48 -5.81 16.21
CA LEU A 287 -10.54 -4.86 16.83
C LEU A 287 -9.20 -5.52 17.17
N ALA A 288 -9.22 -6.71 17.77
CA ALA A 288 -8.00 -7.47 18.09
C ALA A 288 -7.20 -7.83 16.83
N HIS A 289 -7.88 -8.23 15.74
CA HIS A 289 -7.23 -8.50 14.47
C HIS A 289 -6.52 -7.26 13.91
N TYR A 290 -7.20 -6.10 13.87
CA TYR A 290 -6.57 -4.86 13.35
C TYR A 290 -5.50 -4.32 14.30
N GLN A 291 -5.59 -4.57 15.59
CA GLN A 291 -4.50 -4.30 16.54
C GLN A 291 -3.27 -5.15 16.23
N PHE A 292 -3.46 -6.45 15.95
CA PHE A 292 -2.38 -7.34 15.51
C PHE A 292 -1.75 -6.85 14.19
N LEU A 293 -2.57 -6.51 13.18
CA LEU A 293 -2.06 -5.95 11.92
C LEU A 293 -1.22 -4.69 12.17
N SER A 294 -1.70 -3.80 13.02
CA SER A 294 -1.03 -2.54 13.32
C SER A 294 0.29 -2.74 14.06
N ALA A 295 0.31 -3.59 15.09
CA ALA A 295 1.47 -3.76 15.95
C ALA A 295 2.52 -4.71 15.34
N GLU A 296 2.06 -5.84 14.78
CA GLU A 296 2.96 -6.94 14.42
C GLU A 296 3.27 -7.00 12.92
N LYS A 297 2.27 -6.71 12.05
CA LYS A 297 2.47 -6.81 10.60
C LYS A 297 3.08 -5.55 10.00
N TYR A 298 2.48 -4.39 10.27
CA TYR A 298 2.82 -3.16 9.57
C TYR A 298 3.68 -2.18 10.37
N GLY A 299 3.56 -2.16 11.70
CA GLY A 299 4.22 -1.15 12.55
C GLY A 299 3.60 0.25 12.46
N PHE A 300 2.41 0.37 11.88
CA PHE A 300 1.60 1.59 11.83
C PHE A 300 0.12 1.26 11.99
N GLU A 301 -0.69 2.26 12.34
CA GLU A 301 -2.12 2.05 12.58
C GLU A 301 -2.88 1.61 11.32
N VAL A 302 -3.57 0.48 11.40
CA VAL A 302 -4.52 -0.03 10.40
C VAL A 302 -5.91 0.02 10.99
N SER A 303 -6.83 0.77 10.37
CA SER A 303 -8.14 1.05 10.93
C SER A 303 -9.13 -0.11 10.76
N ALA A 304 -9.75 -0.53 11.85
CA ALA A 304 -10.83 -1.52 11.86
C ALA A 304 -12.19 -0.93 11.40
N LEU A 305 -12.28 0.38 11.19
CA LEU A 305 -13.56 1.09 11.04
C LEU A 305 -14.43 0.53 9.92
N ASN A 306 -13.85 0.27 8.74
CA ASN A 306 -14.63 -0.22 7.61
C ASN A 306 -15.20 -1.64 7.86
N SER A 307 -14.45 -2.49 8.55
CA SER A 307 -14.89 -3.83 8.94
C SER A 307 -16.00 -3.79 10.00
N LEU A 308 -15.88 -2.89 10.99
CA LEU A 308 -16.93 -2.66 11.99
C LEU A 308 -18.21 -2.12 11.33
N LYS A 309 -18.09 -1.18 10.41
CA LYS A 309 -19.23 -0.64 9.63
C LYS A 309 -19.90 -1.73 8.78
N ALA A 310 -19.11 -2.57 8.12
CA ALA A 310 -19.64 -3.68 7.31
C ALA A 310 -20.40 -4.69 8.18
N LEU A 311 -19.85 -5.07 9.32
CA LEU A 311 -20.50 -5.97 10.26
C LEU A 311 -21.79 -5.36 10.81
N ALA A 312 -21.76 -4.10 11.26
CA ALA A 312 -22.94 -3.41 11.76
C ALA A 312 -24.04 -3.32 10.72
N LYS A 313 -23.69 -2.95 9.47
CA LYS A 313 -24.63 -2.89 8.35
C LYS A 313 -25.32 -4.24 8.10
N SER A 314 -24.60 -5.35 8.16
CA SER A 314 -25.18 -6.68 7.96
C SER A 314 -26.18 -7.09 9.04
N LYS A 315 -26.08 -6.49 10.24
CA LYS A 315 -26.94 -6.81 11.38
C LYS A 315 -28.10 -5.83 11.57
N LEU A 316 -28.07 -4.68 10.91
CA LEU A 316 -28.97 -3.57 11.23
C LEU A 316 -30.45 -3.89 11.04
N GLU A 317 -30.81 -4.77 10.11
CA GLU A 317 -32.19 -5.17 9.85
C GLU A 317 -32.70 -6.20 10.85
N ASN A 318 -31.89 -7.20 11.20
CA ASN A 318 -32.33 -8.35 12.00
C ASN A 318 -31.92 -8.27 13.47
N GLU A 319 -30.82 -7.54 13.75
CA GLU A 319 -30.24 -7.38 15.09
C GLU A 319 -29.87 -5.91 15.36
N PRO A 320 -30.84 -4.98 15.34
CA PRO A 320 -30.55 -3.52 15.36
C PRO A 320 -29.80 -3.07 16.61
N GLU A 321 -30.08 -3.64 17.78
CA GLU A 321 -29.37 -3.30 19.01
C GLU A 321 -27.89 -3.71 18.93
N THR A 322 -27.60 -4.90 18.39
CA THR A 322 -26.23 -5.37 18.14
C THR A 322 -25.52 -4.47 17.15
N ALA A 323 -26.20 -4.06 16.08
CA ALA A 323 -25.63 -3.16 15.08
C ALA A 323 -25.24 -1.80 15.68
N ILE A 324 -26.12 -1.21 16.49
CA ILE A 324 -25.84 0.05 17.18
C ILE A 324 -24.69 -0.10 18.18
N ALA A 325 -24.63 -1.21 18.93
CA ALA A 325 -23.53 -1.46 19.86
C ALA A 325 -22.17 -1.55 19.13
N ILE A 326 -22.12 -2.16 17.94
CA ILE A 326 -20.92 -2.21 17.10
C ILE A 326 -20.51 -0.78 16.64
N LEU A 327 -21.48 0.03 16.20
CA LEU A 327 -21.19 1.40 15.74
C LEU A 327 -20.78 2.32 16.90
N GLN A 328 -21.36 2.16 18.08
CA GLN A 328 -20.91 2.85 19.30
C GLN A 328 -19.48 2.45 19.67
N LYS A 329 -19.11 1.17 19.54
CA LYS A 329 -17.74 0.71 19.75
C LYS A 329 -16.79 1.33 18.72
N ALA A 330 -17.24 1.50 17.47
CA ALA A 330 -16.47 2.18 16.44
C ALA A 330 -16.22 3.67 16.79
N THR A 331 -17.22 4.40 17.29
CA THR A 331 -17.04 5.79 17.72
C THR A 331 -16.17 5.91 18.98
N GLN A 332 -16.21 4.93 19.87
CA GLN A 332 -15.32 4.88 21.05
C GLN A 332 -13.86 4.66 20.63
N GLN A 333 -13.62 3.79 19.66
CA GLN A 333 -12.28 3.50 19.13
C GLN A 333 -11.73 4.65 18.28
N TYR A 334 -12.60 5.35 17.55
CA TYR A 334 -12.24 6.42 16.62
C TYR A 334 -13.05 7.70 16.91
N PRO A 335 -12.84 8.34 18.07
CA PRO A 335 -13.71 9.44 18.53
C PRO A 335 -13.64 10.70 17.66
N GLU A 336 -12.56 10.89 16.91
CA GLU A 336 -12.39 12.03 15.99
C GLU A 336 -12.74 11.67 14.53
N SER A 337 -13.25 10.46 14.28
CA SER A 337 -13.57 10.02 12.93
C SER A 337 -14.96 10.47 12.49
N ALA A 338 -15.01 11.40 11.55
CA ALA A 338 -16.24 11.80 10.88
C ALA A 338 -17.01 10.60 10.29
N PHE A 339 -16.29 9.61 9.77
CA PHE A 339 -16.87 8.39 9.19
C PHE A 339 -17.48 7.45 10.25
N ALA A 340 -16.94 7.42 11.47
CA ALA A 340 -17.50 6.62 12.55
C ALA A 340 -18.82 7.23 13.06
N HIS A 341 -18.83 8.54 13.33
CA HIS A 341 -20.02 9.26 13.77
C HIS A 341 -21.12 9.26 12.70
N GLU A 342 -20.76 9.43 11.43
CA GLU A 342 -21.72 9.33 10.32
C GLU A 342 -22.39 7.95 10.26
N ALA A 343 -21.61 6.89 10.41
CA ALA A 343 -22.17 5.55 10.41
C ALA A 343 -23.13 5.29 11.57
N LEU A 344 -22.82 5.77 12.77
CA LEU A 344 -23.68 5.68 13.94
C LEU A 344 -24.95 6.53 13.77
N ALA A 345 -24.80 7.75 13.21
CA ALA A 345 -25.93 8.61 12.87
C ALA A 345 -26.90 7.94 11.89
N ALA A 346 -26.35 7.31 10.83
CA ALA A 346 -27.13 6.59 9.86
C ALA A 346 -27.87 5.38 10.49
N GLY A 347 -27.23 4.66 11.40
CA GLY A 347 -27.84 3.57 12.16
C GLY A 347 -29.01 4.05 13.00
N TYR A 348 -28.84 5.09 13.79
CA TYR A 348 -29.94 5.69 14.56
C TYR A 348 -31.08 6.22 13.69
N PHE A 349 -30.75 6.85 12.57
CA PHE A 349 -31.75 7.34 11.63
C PHE A 349 -32.62 6.21 11.05
N GLN A 350 -32.00 5.09 10.69
CA GLN A 350 -32.73 3.92 10.19
C GLN A 350 -33.66 3.33 11.26
N LEU A 351 -33.27 3.39 12.53
CA LEU A 351 -34.09 2.95 13.66
C LEU A 351 -35.08 4.04 14.14
N LYS A 352 -35.21 5.15 13.41
CA LYS A 352 -36.08 6.29 13.72
C LYS A 352 -35.75 7.00 15.04
N ASP A 353 -34.57 6.79 15.62
CA ASP A 353 -34.06 7.60 16.74
C ASP A 353 -33.45 8.89 16.18
N TYR A 354 -34.30 9.75 15.65
CA TYR A 354 -33.89 10.95 14.94
C TYR A 354 -33.10 11.92 15.82
N LYS A 355 -33.37 11.95 17.14
CA LYS A 355 -32.66 12.80 18.08
C LYS A 355 -31.19 12.41 18.20
N LYS A 356 -30.90 11.09 18.36
CA LYS A 356 -29.52 10.60 18.39
C LYS A 356 -28.86 10.68 17.03
N ALA A 357 -29.59 10.41 15.94
CA ALA A 357 -29.09 10.57 14.59
C ALA A 357 -28.55 12.00 14.31
N VAL A 358 -29.31 13.03 14.72
CA VAL A 358 -28.88 14.43 14.59
C VAL A 358 -27.67 14.73 15.47
N ALA A 359 -27.62 14.19 16.70
CA ALA A 359 -26.49 14.42 17.59
C ALA A 359 -25.17 13.87 16.99
N GLU A 360 -25.18 12.62 16.55
CA GLU A 360 -24.00 11.99 15.95
C GLU A 360 -23.62 12.62 14.60
N GLN A 361 -24.62 13.02 13.77
CA GLN A 361 -24.33 13.68 12.51
C GLN A 361 -23.70 15.07 12.70
N LYS A 362 -23.98 15.78 13.78
CA LYS A 362 -23.27 17.03 14.13
C LYS A 362 -21.80 16.76 14.39
N LEU A 363 -21.47 15.71 15.14
CA LEU A 363 -20.07 15.31 15.37
C LEU A 363 -19.38 14.91 14.05
N ALA A 364 -20.08 14.19 13.18
CA ALA A 364 -19.55 13.86 11.86
C ALA A 364 -19.19 15.11 11.04
N VAL A 365 -20.04 16.16 11.06
CA VAL A 365 -19.77 17.45 10.40
C VAL A 365 -18.60 18.18 11.07
N GLU A 366 -18.52 18.16 12.40
CA GLU A 366 -17.43 18.80 13.13
C GLU A 366 -16.07 18.18 12.79
N HIS A 367 -15.97 16.86 12.79
CA HIS A 367 -14.75 16.13 12.46
C HIS A 367 -14.43 16.06 10.96
N ALA A 368 -15.35 16.51 10.08
CA ALA A 368 -15.13 16.53 8.64
C ALA A 368 -14.38 17.76 8.13
N LYS A 369 -14.01 18.73 9.00
CA LYS A 369 -13.43 20.03 8.57
C LYS A 369 -12.15 19.88 7.74
N ASP A 370 -11.35 18.85 8.03
CA ASP A 370 -10.10 18.59 7.35
C ASP A 370 -10.22 17.55 6.21
N LEU A 371 -11.45 17.08 5.96
CA LEU A 371 -11.71 16.19 4.84
C LEU A 371 -11.86 16.97 3.53
N VAL A 372 -11.76 16.26 2.39
CA VAL A 372 -12.00 16.88 1.09
C VAL A 372 -13.43 17.48 1.00
N PRO A 373 -13.64 18.55 0.22
CA PRO A 373 -14.92 19.29 0.16
C PRO A 373 -16.15 18.43 -0.16
N TYR A 374 -15.96 17.33 -0.84
CA TYR A 374 -17.02 16.35 -1.11
C TYR A 374 -17.65 15.80 0.18
N TRP A 375 -16.84 15.33 1.13
CA TRP A 375 -17.35 14.77 2.39
C TRP A 375 -17.94 15.85 3.29
N GLN A 376 -17.34 17.03 3.35
CA GLN A 376 -17.88 18.16 4.13
C GLN A 376 -19.32 18.49 3.68
N ARG A 377 -19.55 18.62 2.37
CA ARG A 377 -20.89 18.89 1.82
C ARG A 377 -21.86 17.73 2.08
N THR A 378 -21.42 16.50 1.81
CA THR A 378 -22.25 15.30 2.00
C THR A 378 -22.77 15.18 3.44
N TYR A 379 -21.90 15.42 4.42
CA TYR A 379 -22.30 15.32 5.84
C TYR A 379 -23.18 16.49 6.27
N GLN A 380 -22.96 17.68 5.74
CA GLN A 380 -23.83 18.83 5.99
C GLN A 380 -25.24 18.62 5.41
N GLU A 381 -25.35 18.08 4.20
CA GLU A 381 -26.63 17.75 3.56
C GLU A 381 -27.38 16.67 4.37
N LYS A 382 -26.68 15.63 4.84
CA LYS A 382 -27.27 14.61 5.72
C LYS A 382 -27.76 15.21 7.03
N LEU A 383 -26.99 16.11 7.66
CA LEU A 383 -27.41 16.79 8.88
C LEU A 383 -28.70 17.56 8.66
N SER A 384 -28.79 18.34 7.59
CA SER A 384 -29.99 19.12 7.24
C SER A 384 -31.21 18.21 7.06
N LYS A 385 -31.03 17.08 6.35
CA LYS A 385 -32.09 16.08 6.16
C LYS A 385 -32.56 15.49 7.51
N TYR A 386 -31.64 15.11 8.39
CA TYR A 386 -31.96 14.50 9.66
C TYR A 386 -32.69 15.47 10.61
N GLN A 387 -32.26 16.76 10.60
CA GLN A 387 -32.93 17.83 11.35
C GLN A 387 -34.36 18.08 10.85
N GLN A 388 -34.55 18.13 9.54
CA GLN A 388 -35.88 18.29 8.95
C GLN A 388 -36.80 17.13 9.33
N THR A 389 -36.30 15.90 9.25
CA THR A 389 -37.10 14.72 9.67
C THR A 389 -37.44 14.74 11.14
N LEU A 390 -36.50 15.12 12.01
CA LEU A 390 -36.74 15.26 13.45
C LEU A 390 -37.83 16.29 13.74
N ASN A 391 -37.76 17.47 13.08
CA ASN A 391 -38.76 18.56 13.29
C ASN A 391 -40.17 18.14 12.81
N ASN A 392 -40.24 17.46 11.66
CA ASN A 392 -41.52 16.95 11.15
C ASN A 392 -42.16 15.93 12.11
N HIS A 393 -41.35 15.04 12.67
CA HIS A 393 -41.85 14.00 13.59
C HIS A 393 -42.16 14.53 15.00
N ALA A 394 -41.63 15.67 15.37
CA ALA A 394 -41.97 16.37 16.62
C ALA A 394 -43.27 17.22 16.50
N ALA A 395 -43.76 17.43 15.26
CA ALA A 395 -44.98 18.19 14.98
C ALA A 395 -46.22 17.29 14.79
N GLU A 396 -46.01 15.98 14.68
CA GLU A 396 -47.03 14.91 14.69
C GLU A 396 -47.29 14.42 16.13
#